data_82fd42aff08e89a06afc91fb7296c172
#
_entry.id   82fd42aff08e89a06afc91fb7296c172
#
_cell.length_a   1.000
_cell.length_b   1.000
_cell.length_c   1.000
_cell.angle_alpha   90.00
_cell.angle_beta   90.00
_cell.angle_gamma   90.00
#
_symmetry.space_group_name_H-M   'P 1'
#
loop_
_entity.id
_entity.type
_entity.pdbx_description
1 polymer ?
#
loop_
_entity_poly.entity_id
_entity_poly.type
_entity_poly.pdbx_seq_one_letter_code
_entity_poly.pdbx_strand_id
1 'polypeptide(L)'
;MKITKEMALKIVLRLANDPDGRVRADAYANVLMPQDKLSKLVRNPKAEREEKIAVASNPNTLPEDLDFLTNDSVTWGVKEAVAKNPSTRIEILEKLAKDKHYSVKHAVLCNPNVTPEIVEELSHDPNLWTRKAVLDAINKNAKEAE
;
A
#
# COMPACT_ATOMS: atom_id res chain seq x y z
N MET A 1 -13.80 0.64 -28.07
CA MET A 1 -12.47 1.13 -28.49
C MET A 1 -11.43 0.06 -28.19
N LYS A 2 -10.61 -0.33 -29.16
CA LYS A 2 -9.53 -1.30 -28.93
C LYS A 2 -8.19 -0.55 -28.87
N ILE A 3 -7.57 -0.54 -27.69
CA ILE A 3 -6.24 0.03 -27.48
C ILE A 3 -5.27 -1.14 -27.30
N THR A 4 -4.16 -1.14 -28.06
CA THR A 4 -3.09 -2.14 -27.83
C THR A 4 -2.39 -1.89 -26.51
N LYS A 5 -1.79 -2.93 -25.91
CA LYS A 5 -1.00 -2.81 -24.67
C LYS A 5 0.15 -1.79 -24.83
N GLU A 6 0.81 -1.79 -25.99
CA GLU A 6 1.90 -0.85 -26.30
C GLU A 6 1.40 0.61 -26.32
N MET A 7 0.26 0.86 -26.98
CA MET A 7 -0.35 2.19 -27.01
C MET A 7 -0.78 2.64 -25.61
N ALA A 8 -1.39 1.74 -24.83
CA ALA A 8 -1.79 2.02 -23.47
C ALA A 8 -0.58 2.40 -22.59
N LEU A 9 0.53 1.65 -22.68
CA LEU A 9 1.76 1.96 -21.96
C LEU A 9 2.32 3.33 -22.34
N LYS A 10 2.38 3.68 -23.63
CA LYS A 10 2.82 5.01 -24.07
C LYS A 10 1.96 6.14 -23.48
N ILE A 11 0.66 5.94 -23.39
CA ILE A 11 -0.28 6.90 -22.79
C ILE A 11 0.00 7.03 -21.28
N VAL A 12 0.11 5.93 -20.54
CA VAL A 12 0.39 5.92 -19.11
C VAL A 12 1.71 6.64 -18.80
N LEU A 13 2.77 6.35 -19.56
CA LEU A 13 4.08 7.00 -19.38
C LEU A 13 4.04 8.51 -19.67
N ARG A 14 3.23 8.94 -20.64
CA ARG A 14 3.02 10.37 -20.90
C ARG A 14 2.29 11.05 -19.75
N LEU A 15 1.20 10.43 -19.26
CA LEU A 15 0.39 10.97 -18.16
C LEU A 15 1.12 10.98 -16.81
N ALA A 16 2.15 10.15 -16.64
CA ALA A 16 3.04 10.22 -15.47
C ALA A 16 3.86 11.54 -15.40
N ASN A 17 3.84 12.34 -16.46
CA ASN A 17 4.45 13.68 -16.51
C ASN A 17 3.42 14.79 -16.69
N ASP A 18 2.15 14.51 -16.41
CA ASP A 18 1.07 15.50 -16.50
C ASP A 18 1.30 16.66 -15.50
N PRO A 19 0.96 17.92 -15.83
CA PRO A 19 1.05 19.03 -14.89
C PRO A 19 0.13 18.86 -13.65
N ASP A 20 -1.01 18.17 -13.77
CA ASP A 20 -1.91 17.88 -12.64
C ASP A 20 -1.41 16.64 -11.87
N GLY A 21 -1.12 16.83 -10.56
CA GLY A 21 -0.62 15.76 -9.69
C GLY A 21 -1.59 14.58 -9.52
N ARG A 22 -2.89 14.80 -9.65
CA ARG A 22 -3.90 13.73 -9.57
C ARG A 22 -3.82 12.82 -10.80
N VAL A 23 -3.61 13.40 -11.98
CA VAL A 23 -3.41 12.63 -13.22
C VAL A 23 -2.11 11.84 -13.14
N ARG A 24 -1.03 12.43 -12.61
CA ARG A 24 0.23 11.68 -12.37
C ARG A 24 0.01 10.53 -11.40
N ALA A 25 -0.68 10.75 -10.29
CA ALA A 25 -0.97 9.71 -9.30
C ALA A 25 -1.75 8.54 -9.94
N ASP A 26 -2.79 8.83 -10.71
CA ASP A 26 -3.56 7.79 -11.43
C ASP A 26 -2.68 7.01 -12.43
N ALA A 27 -1.75 7.69 -13.11
CA ALA A 27 -0.79 7.02 -14.00
C ALA A 27 0.16 6.08 -13.22
N TYR A 28 0.65 6.48 -12.04
CA TYR A 28 1.49 5.62 -11.20
C TYR A 28 0.73 4.47 -10.53
N ALA A 29 -0.58 4.61 -10.30
CA ALA A 29 -1.44 3.52 -9.84
C ALA A 29 -1.73 2.46 -10.91
N ASN A 30 -1.49 2.79 -12.19
CA ASN A 30 -1.79 1.89 -13.30
C ASN A 30 -0.87 0.66 -13.32
N VAL A 31 -1.45 -0.53 -13.50
CA VAL A 31 -0.72 -1.81 -13.53
C VAL A 31 0.29 -1.95 -14.68
N LEU A 32 0.20 -1.09 -15.69
CA LEU A 32 1.18 -1.03 -16.78
C LEU A 32 2.42 -0.20 -16.45
N MET A 33 2.42 0.51 -15.30
CA MET A 33 3.57 1.33 -14.91
C MET A 33 4.80 0.45 -14.66
N PRO A 34 5.93 0.69 -15.35
CA PRO A 34 7.15 -0.09 -15.16
C PRO A 34 7.75 0.07 -13.76
N GLN A 35 8.32 -1.00 -13.21
CA GLN A 35 8.92 -1.03 -11.87
C GLN A 35 10.03 0.02 -11.70
N ASP A 36 10.86 0.24 -12.71
CA ASP A 36 11.92 1.26 -12.66
C ASP A 36 11.37 2.68 -12.47
N LYS A 37 10.20 2.97 -13.04
CA LYS A 37 9.52 4.26 -12.87
C LYS A 37 8.92 4.40 -11.47
N LEU A 38 8.33 3.31 -10.94
CA LEU A 38 7.83 3.25 -9.56
C LEU A 38 8.99 3.49 -8.58
N SER A 39 10.11 2.78 -8.72
CA SER A 39 11.29 2.92 -7.86
C SER A 39 11.91 4.34 -7.90
N LYS A 40 11.92 4.98 -9.07
CA LYS A 40 12.38 6.37 -9.19
C LYS A 40 11.48 7.34 -8.44
N LEU A 41 10.15 7.15 -8.52
CA LEU A 41 9.21 8.03 -7.81
C LEU A 41 9.31 7.86 -6.29
N VAL A 42 9.47 6.64 -5.79
CA VAL A 42 9.65 6.35 -4.36
C VAL A 42 10.80 7.18 -3.77
N ARG A 43 11.87 7.35 -4.52
CA ARG A 43 13.08 8.07 -4.11
C ARG A 43 13.08 9.55 -4.48
N ASN A 44 12.04 10.03 -5.14
CA ASN A 44 11.92 11.44 -5.51
C ASN A 44 11.47 12.28 -4.30
N PRO A 45 12.30 13.19 -3.77
CA PRO A 45 11.94 14.03 -2.63
C PRO A 45 10.82 15.03 -2.96
N LYS A 46 10.60 15.31 -4.25
CA LYS A 46 9.54 16.21 -4.73
C LYS A 46 8.23 15.50 -5.04
N ALA A 47 8.17 14.16 -4.89
CA ALA A 47 6.94 13.42 -5.12
C ALA A 47 5.86 13.85 -4.14
N GLU A 48 4.68 14.14 -4.67
CA GLU A 48 3.52 14.52 -3.89
C GLU A 48 2.99 13.33 -3.08
N ARG A 49 2.22 13.62 -2.03
CA ARG A 49 1.63 12.58 -1.16
C ARG A 49 0.78 11.59 -1.96
N GLU A 50 -0.04 12.09 -2.86
CA GLU A 50 -0.95 11.28 -3.70
C GLU A 50 -0.16 10.36 -4.64
N GLU A 51 0.94 10.84 -5.20
CA GLU A 51 1.84 10.03 -6.03
C GLU A 51 2.50 8.90 -5.21
N LYS A 52 2.93 9.20 -3.98
CA LYS A 52 3.49 8.19 -3.07
C LYS A 52 2.45 7.14 -2.66
N ILE A 53 1.20 7.54 -2.40
CA ILE A 53 0.09 6.62 -2.13
C ILE A 53 -0.17 5.73 -3.36
N ALA A 54 -0.18 6.31 -4.56
CA ALA A 54 -0.39 5.58 -5.80
C ALA A 54 0.66 4.50 -6.02
N VAL A 55 1.95 4.84 -5.85
CA VAL A 55 3.05 3.86 -5.91
C VAL A 55 2.92 2.81 -4.82
N ALA A 56 2.65 3.21 -3.57
CA ALA A 56 2.47 2.27 -2.47
C ALA A 56 1.31 1.29 -2.71
N SER A 57 0.27 1.72 -3.44
CA SER A 57 -0.89 0.89 -3.79
C SER A 57 -0.66 0.03 -5.04
N ASN A 58 0.37 0.30 -5.84
CA ASN A 58 0.60 -0.44 -7.08
C ASN A 58 1.14 -1.85 -6.76
N PRO A 59 0.49 -2.93 -7.23
CA PRO A 59 0.93 -4.30 -6.95
C PRO A 59 2.30 -4.63 -7.57
N ASN A 60 2.76 -3.86 -8.56
CA ASN A 60 4.07 -4.03 -9.19
C ASN A 60 5.22 -3.32 -8.45
N THR A 61 4.91 -2.59 -7.37
CA THR A 61 5.94 -1.94 -6.55
C THR A 61 6.77 -2.99 -5.83
N LEU A 62 8.09 -2.85 -5.92
CA LEU A 62 9.02 -3.80 -5.32
C LEU A 62 8.92 -3.77 -3.77
N PRO A 63 9.09 -4.93 -3.10
CA PRO A 63 9.08 -4.98 -1.64
C PRO A 63 10.10 -4.04 -0.97
N GLU A 64 11.26 -3.84 -1.58
CA GLU A 64 12.30 -2.92 -1.11
C GLU A 64 11.83 -1.45 -1.17
N ASP A 65 11.03 -1.10 -2.17
CA ASP A 65 10.45 0.23 -2.33
C ASP A 65 9.30 0.44 -1.34
N LEU A 66 8.51 -0.61 -1.07
CA LEU A 66 7.48 -0.59 -0.04
C LEU A 66 8.09 -0.39 1.36
N ASP A 67 9.21 -1.07 1.67
CA ASP A 67 9.91 -0.86 2.95
C ASP A 67 10.43 0.57 3.07
N PHE A 68 11.02 1.13 2.02
CA PHE A 68 11.45 2.52 1.99
C PHE A 68 10.32 3.49 2.32
N LEU A 69 9.09 3.21 1.86
CA LEU A 69 7.89 4.01 2.12
C LEU A 69 7.31 3.83 3.54
N THR A 70 7.94 3.07 4.41
CA THR A 70 7.53 2.91 5.83
C THR A 70 8.38 3.69 6.82
N ASN A 71 9.35 4.49 6.36
CA ASN A 71 10.20 5.27 7.24
C ASN A 71 9.40 6.35 8.01
N ASP A 72 9.97 6.87 9.10
CA ASP A 72 9.27 7.76 10.03
C ASP A 72 8.87 9.13 9.44
N SER A 73 9.53 9.55 8.36
CA SER A 73 9.21 10.80 7.66
C SER A 73 7.97 10.70 6.77
N VAL A 74 7.45 9.49 6.57
CA VAL A 74 6.33 9.23 5.66
C VAL A 74 4.99 9.35 6.38
N THR A 75 4.01 9.95 5.71
CA THR A 75 2.66 10.12 6.28
C THR A 75 1.95 8.78 6.49
N TRP A 76 1.09 8.72 7.50
CA TRP A 76 0.30 7.53 7.81
C TRP A 76 -0.52 7.01 6.62
N GLY A 77 -1.02 7.89 5.73
CA GLY A 77 -1.78 7.48 4.54
C GLY A 77 -0.95 6.67 3.53
N VAL A 78 0.36 6.98 3.39
CA VAL A 78 1.28 6.18 2.57
C VAL A 78 1.55 4.84 3.24
N LYS A 79 1.79 4.82 4.56
CA LYS A 79 1.97 3.58 5.33
C LYS A 79 0.74 2.67 5.27
N GLU A 80 -0.46 3.25 5.30
CA GLU A 80 -1.72 2.53 5.12
C GLU A 80 -1.78 1.86 3.73
N ALA A 81 -1.39 2.58 2.67
CA ALA A 81 -1.34 2.04 1.32
C ALA A 81 -0.30 0.90 1.21
N VAL A 82 0.88 1.04 1.82
CA VAL A 82 1.86 -0.05 1.93
C VAL A 82 1.26 -1.24 2.65
N ALA A 83 0.59 -1.03 3.79
CA ALA A 83 -0.01 -2.12 4.56
C ALA A 83 -1.05 -2.91 3.77
N LYS A 84 -1.81 -2.25 2.90
CA LYS A 84 -2.82 -2.89 2.03
C LYS A 84 -2.23 -3.57 0.79
N ASN A 85 -0.99 -3.27 0.41
CA ASN A 85 -0.41 -3.80 -0.82
C ASN A 85 -0.15 -5.33 -0.69
N PRO A 86 -0.66 -6.17 -1.62
CA PRO A 86 -0.45 -7.61 -1.56
C PRO A 86 1.02 -8.03 -1.76
N SER A 87 1.87 -7.16 -2.28
CA SER A 87 3.32 -7.40 -2.43
C SER A 87 4.11 -7.07 -1.15
N THR A 88 3.45 -6.60 -0.10
CA THR A 88 4.11 -6.27 1.17
C THR A 88 4.52 -7.54 1.90
N ARG A 89 5.80 -7.63 2.25
CA ARG A 89 6.38 -8.77 2.99
C ARG A 89 5.93 -8.77 4.47
N ILE A 90 5.98 -9.92 5.09
CA ILE A 90 5.57 -10.12 6.50
C ILE A 90 6.36 -9.20 7.44
N GLU A 91 7.66 -9.06 7.25
CA GLU A 91 8.52 -8.20 8.08
C GLU A 91 8.09 -6.73 8.06
N ILE A 92 7.59 -6.26 6.91
CA ILE A 92 7.04 -4.91 6.76
C ILE A 92 5.69 -4.81 7.49
N LEU A 93 4.84 -5.83 7.41
CA LEU A 93 3.57 -5.89 8.12
C LEU A 93 3.78 -5.91 9.64
N GLU A 94 4.76 -6.67 10.16
CA GLU A 94 5.14 -6.67 11.57
C GLU A 94 5.59 -5.29 12.07
N LYS A 95 6.37 -4.58 11.24
CA LYS A 95 6.76 -3.19 11.50
C LYS A 95 5.55 -2.26 11.56
N LEU A 96 4.65 -2.36 10.58
CA LEU A 96 3.46 -1.51 10.49
C LEU A 96 2.40 -1.84 11.55
N ALA A 97 2.36 -3.07 12.05
CA ALA A 97 1.51 -3.46 13.18
C ALA A 97 1.85 -2.68 14.46
N LYS A 98 3.06 -2.14 14.57
CA LYS A 98 3.53 -1.30 15.70
C LYS A 98 3.37 0.20 15.46
N ASP A 99 2.79 0.61 14.32
CA ASP A 99 2.55 2.03 14.03
C ASP A 99 1.54 2.62 15.04
N LYS A 100 1.72 3.89 15.38
CA LYS A 100 0.84 4.60 16.31
C LYS A 100 -0.57 4.86 15.78
N HIS A 101 -0.74 4.84 14.46
CA HIS A 101 -2.02 5.15 13.82
C HIS A 101 -2.87 3.88 13.67
N TYR A 102 -4.09 3.95 14.19
CA TYR A 102 -5.07 2.88 14.07
C TYR A 102 -5.32 2.45 12.61
N SER A 103 -5.44 3.42 11.68
CA SER A 103 -5.71 3.12 10.26
C SER A 103 -4.62 2.26 9.62
N VAL A 104 -3.36 2.44 10.01
CA VAL A 104 -2.25 1.60 9.54
C VAL A 104 -2.38 0.17 10.07
N LYS A 105 -2.66 0.01 11.37
CA LYS A 105 -2.89 -1.30 12.00
C LYS A 105 -4.10 -2.03 11.41
N HIS A 106 -5.20 -1.30 11.16
CA HIS A 106 -6.37 -1.83 10.48
C HIS A 106 -6.03 -2.30 9.06
N ALA A 107 -5.22 -1.53 8.32
CA ALA A 107 -4.78 -1.90 6.98
C ALA A 107 -3.91 -3.19 7.00
N VAL A 108 -3.06 -3.37 8.02
CA VAL A 108 -2.32 -4.63 8.24
C VAL A 108 -3.27 -5.81 8.39
N LEU A 109 -4.32 -5.69 9.19
CA LEU A 109 -5.33 -6.74 9.37
C LEU A 109 -6.10 -7.09 8.09
N CYS A 110 -6.18 -6.15 7.13
CA CYS A 110 -6.83 -6.35 5.84
C CYS A 110 -5.87 -6.95 4.78
N ASN A 111 -4.57 -7.08 5.06
CA ASN A 111 -3.62 -7.59 4.09
C ASN A 111 -3.76 -9.12 3.95
N PRO A 112 -3.74 -9.67 2.71
CA PRO A 112 -3.83 -11.12 2.50
C PRO A 112 -2.64 -11.90 3.09
N ASN A 113 -1.51 -11.24 3.35
CA ASN A 113 -0.30 -11.85 3.91
C ASN A 113 -0.21 -11.70 5.44
N VAL A 114 -1.24 -11.15 6.10
CA VAL A 114 -1.24 -11.04 7.57
C VAL A 114 -1.17 -12.44 8.20
N THR A 115 -0.30 -12.60 9.21
CA THR A 115 -0.12 -13.87 9.89
C THR A 115 -0.93 -13.95 11.20
N PRO A 116 -1.25 -15.17 11.69
CA PRO A 116 -1.92 -15.34 12.98
C PRO A 116 -1.16 -14.67 14.13
N GLU A 117 0.17 -14.64 14.09
CA GLU A 117 1.01 -14.01 15.12
C GLU A 117 0.81 -12.49 15.16
N ILE A 118 0.72 -11.83 14.00
CA ILE A 118 0.41 -10.40 13.92
C ILE A 118 -1.01 -10.11 14.45
N VAL A 119 -1.97 -10.96 14.11
CA VAL A 119 -3.37 -10.84 14.60
C VAL A 119 -3.41 -10.98 16.11
N GLU A 120 -2.69 -11.96 16.68
CA GLU A 120 -2.57 -12.18 18.11
C GLU A 120 -1.93 -10.96 18.80
N GLU A 121 -0.82 -10.42 18.27
CA GLU A 121 -0.18 -9.21 18.80
C GLU A 121 -1.17 -8.04 18.85
N LEU A 122 -1.90 -7.79 17.74
CA LEU A 122 -2.88 -6.70 17.65
C LEU A 122 -4.11 -6.91 18.54
N SER A 123 -4.41 -8.13 18.96
CA SER A 123 -5.50 -8.42 19.91
C SER A 123 -5.25 -7.83 21.29
N HIS A 124 -3.98 -7.58 21.65
CA HIS A 124 -3.54 -6.97 22.90
C HIS A 124 -3.27 -5.46 22.80
N ASP A 125 -3.58 -4.86 21.65
CA ASP A 125 -3.34 -3.43 21.42
C ASP A 125 -4.10 -2.56 22.43
N PRO A 126 -3.48 -1.51 23.00
CA PRO A 126 -4.16 -0.60 23.93
C PRO A 126 -5.33 0.14 23.28
N ASN A 127 -5.32 0.32 21.97
CA ASN A 127 -6.38 1.00 21.23
C ASN A 127 -7.60 0.08 21.06
N LEU A 128 -8.73 0.51 21.59
CA LEU A 128 -10.04 -0.18 21.48
C LEU A 128 -10.42 -0.52 20.02
N TRP A 129 -10.20 0.41 19.09
CA TRP A 129 -10.57 0.23 17.69
C TRP A 129 -9.72 -0.82 16.99
N THR A 130 -8.43 -0.94 17.37
CA THR A 130 -7.55 -2.02 16.89
C THR A 130 -8.08 -3.38 17.34
N ARG A 131 -8.38 -3.55 18.63
CA ARG A 131 -8.93 -4.83 19.14
C ARG A 131 -10.27 -5.18 18.50
N LYS A 132 -11.12 -4.17 18.25
CA LYS A 132 -12.40 -4.39 17.54
C LYS A 132 -12.18 -4.84 16.09
N ALA A 133 -11.22 -4.22 15.39
CA ALA A 133 -10.85 -4.61 14.03
C ALA A 133 -10.31 -6.05 13.94
N VAL A 134 -9.61 -6.53 14.97
CA VAL A 134 -9.18 -7.94 15.07
C VAL A 134 -10.39 -8.88 15.04
N LEU A 135 -11.43 -8.58 15.84
CA LEU A 135 -12.66 -9.40 15.85
C LEU A 135 -13.35 -9.39 14.49
N ASP A 136 -13.41 -8.23 13.82
CA ASP A 136 -14.01 -8.12 12.49
C ASP A 136 -13.23 -8.93 11.44
N ALA A 137 -11.89 -8.93 11.51
CA ALA A 137 -11.03 -9.72 10.64
C ALA A 137 -11.23 -11.24 10.84
N ILE A 138 -11.33 -11.70 12.10
CA ILE A 138 -11.60 -13.10 12.45
C ILE A 138 -12.98 -13.52 11.93
N ASN A 139 -14.00 -12.70 12.14
CA ASN A 139 -15.37 -13.00 11.70
C ASN A 139 -15.48 -13.09 10.17
N LYS A 140 -14.75 -12.23 9.46
CA LYS A 140 -14.68 -12.29 7.98
C LYS A 140 -14.07 -13.59 7.51
N ASN A 141 -12.91 -13.99 8.05
CA ASN A 141 -12.24 -15.22 7.68
C ASN A 141 -13.07 -16.48 8.02
N ALA A 142 -13.79 -16.46 9.14
CA ALA A 142 -14.67 -17.58 9.50
C ALA A 142 -15.81 -17.77 8.50
N LYS A 143 -16.38 -16.69 7.95
CA LYS A 143 -17.43 -16.76 6.92
C LYS A 143 -16.92 -17.20 5.56
N GLU A 144 -15.67 -16.88 5.21
CA GLU A 144 -15.04 -17.28 3.94
C GLU A 144 -14.61 -18.77 3.98
N ALA A 145 -14.49 -19.39 5.17
CA ALA A 145 -14.12 -20.79 5.36
C ALA A 145 -15.32 -21.78 5.34
N GLU A 146 -16.57 -21.29 5.39
CA GLU A 146 -17.80 -22.07 5.25
C GLU A 146 -18.19 -22.29 3.79
#